data_12c9c25e17e68a68adbe721c7999b74d
#
_entry.id   12c9c25e17e68a68adbe721c7999b74d
#
_cell.length_a   1.000
_cell.length_b   1.000
_cell.length_c   1.000
_cell.angle_alpha   90.00
_cell.angle_beta   90.00
_cell.angle_gamma   90.00
#
_symmetry.space_group_name_H-M   'P 1'
#
loop_
_entity.id
_entity.type
_entity.pdbx_description
1 polymer ?
#
loop_
_entity_poly.entity_id
_entity_poly.type
_entity_poly.pdbx_seq_one_letter_code
_entity_poly.pdbx_strand_id
1 'polypeptide(L)'
;MRKPSGIGVWCSTNILDAAQLATLATEVERRGYDTLWYPESLSYESFAMAGYLLARTSRLQVASGIANIYARDAITSAQGHDSLNRLYDGRFVLGLGVSHVPLVEGARGHAYTKPVTTMRTYLDDMADARLDPTIRMDDRAVVLAALGPKMLALSAEASKGAHPYCTTPEHTAEAREIMGPDAWLCVEQKIILSSDESAVRPVQRAQMARYMALDNYRNNWLRLGFTENEFTGDGTTRFLDAMVVWGGE
;
A
#
# COMPACT_ATOMS: atom_id res chain seq x y z
N MET A 1 -4.46 14.07 12.47
CA MET A 1 -4.48 12.62 12.11
C MET A 1 -3.28 11.93 12.71
N ARG A 2 -3.42 10.70 13.22
CA ARG A 2 -2.32 9.95 13.82
C ARG A 2 -1.45 9.32 12.72
N LYS A 3 -0.13 9.53 12.80
CA LYS A 3 0.84 8.84 11.95
C LYS A 3 0.87 7.35 12.30
N PRO A 4 0.82 6.42 11.33
CA PRO A 4 1.13 5.01 11.59
C PRO A 4 2.49 4.87 12.26
N SER A 5 2.56 4.09 13.32
CA SER A 5 3.77 3.94 14.14
C SER A 5 3.99 2.46 14.52
N GLY A 6 5.22 2.12 14.92
CA GLY A 6 5.52 0.75 15.30
C GLY A 6 5.36 -0.25 14.16
N ILE A 7 4.77 -1.42 14.43
CA ILE A 7 4.57 -2.50 13.48
C ILE A 7 3.09 -2.60 13.10
N GLY A 8 2.81 -2.56 11.81
CA GLY A 8 1.50 -2.87 11.24
C GLY A 8 1.48 -4.27 10.59
N VAL A 9 0.30 -4.71 10.21
CA VAL A 9 0.09 -5.93 9.43
C VAL A 9 -0.42 -5.56 8.05
N TRP A 10 0.24 -6.04 7.00
CA TRP A 10 -0.28 -6.00 5.65
C TRP A 10 -0.79 -7.39 5.27
N CYS A 11 -2.05 -7.51 4.88
CA CYS A 11 -2.67 -8.79 4.57
C CYS A 11 -3.48 -8.72 3.26
N SER A 12 -3.29 -9.69 2.37
CA SER A 12 -4.16 -9.86 1.20
C SER A 12 -5.53 -10.36 1.66
N THR A 13 -6.53 -9.50 1.53
CA THR A 13 -7.90 -9.74 2.02
C THR A 13 -8.82 -10.36 0.97
N ASN A 14 -8.34 -10.56 -0.26
CA ASN A 14 -9.18 -10.91 -1.42
C ASN A 14 -9.92 -12.24 -1.31
N ILE A 15 -9.41 -13.17 -0.51
CA ILE A 15 -9.95 -14.53 -0.33
C ILE A 15 -10.67 -14.72 1.00
N LEU A 16 -10.69 -13.72 1.85
CA LEU A 16 -11.30 -13.80 3.18
C LEU A 16 -12.79 -13.42 3.11
N ASP A 17 -13.62 -14.19 3.79
CA ASP A 17 -15.02 -13.83 4.00
C ASP A 17 -15.19 -12.80 5.14
N ALA A 18 -16.43 -12.35 5.36
CA ALA A 18 -16.73 -11.32 6.35
C ALA A 18 -16.36 -11.74 7.79
N ALA A 19 -16.53 -13.01 8.16
CA ALA A 19 -16.20 -13.50 9.50
C ALA A 19 -14.67 -13.59 9.70
N GLN A 20 -13.96 -14.05 8.68
CA GLN A 20 -12.49 -14.10 8.67
C GLN A 20 -11.88 -12.69 8.72
N LEU A 21 -12.45 -11.72 7.98
CA LEU A 21 -12.03 -10.32 8.02
C LEU A 21 -12.25 -9.69 9.40
N ALA A 22 -13.39 -9.96 10.03
CA ALA A 22 -13.66 -9.50 11.39
C ALA A 22 -12.68 -10.09 12.40
N THR A 23 -12.40 -11.39 12.29
CA THR A 23 -11.42 -12.09 13.13
C THR A 23 -10.01 -11.52 12.93
N LEU A 24 -9.58 -11.31 11.67
CA LEU A 24 -8.29 -10.70 11.36
C LEU A 24 -8.14 -9.34 12.04
N ALA A 25 -9.12 -8.44 11.85
CA ALA A 25 -9.05 -7.08 12.38
C ALA A 25 -8.99 -7.07 13.93
N THR A 26 -9.83 -7.86 14.57
CA THR A 26 -9.86 -7.96 16.05
C THR A 26 -8.61 -8.60 16.61
N GLU A 27 -8.04 -9.62 15.96
CA GLU A 27 -6.78 -10.23 16.39
C GLU A 27 -5.57 -9.30 16.21
N VAL A 28 -5.51 -8.56 15.09
CA VAL A 28 -4.45 -7.56 14.86
C VAL A 28 -4.52 -6.49 15.96
N GLU A 29 -5.71 -5.98 16.28
CA GLU A 29 -5.90 -5.02 17.38
C GLU A 29 -5.55 -5.61 18.75
N ARG A 30 -6.00 -6.84 19.04
CA ARG A 30 -5.77 -7.51 20.31
C ARG A 30 -4.27 -7.76 20.58
N ARG A 31 -3.51 -8.07 19.53
CA ARG A 31 -2.06 -8.26 19.58
C ARG A 31 -1.25 -6.98 19.67
N GLY A 32 -1.90 -5.81 19.61
CA GLY A 32 -1.27 -4.50 19.78
C GLY A 32 -0.56 -3.97 18.54
N TYR A 33 -0.84 -4.50 17.37
CA TYR A 33 -0.36 -3.90 16.12
C TYR A 33 -1.04 -2.53 15.90
N ASP A 34 -0.30 -1.62 15.29
CA ASP A 34 -0.76 -0.24 15.12
C ASP A 34 -1.75 -0.07 13.96
N THR A 35 -1.51 -0.75 12.86
CA THR A 35 -2.25 -0.54 11.60
C THR A 35 -2.48 -1.86 10.87
N LEU A 36 -3.68 -2.05 10.32
CA LEU A 36 -3.99 -3.12 9.36
C LEU A 36 -4.09 -2.51 7.96
N TRP A 37 -3.20 -2.95 7.05
CA TRP A 37 -3.15 -2.57 5.65
C TRP A 37 -3.79 -3.65 4.78
N TYR A 38 -4.58 -3.25 3.78
CA TYR A 38 -5.22 -4.17 2.83
C TYR A 38 -5.13 -3.63 1.39
N PRO A 39 -5.01 -4.50 0.37
CA PRO A 39 -4.97 -4.08 -1.02
C PRO A 39 -6.37 -3.84 -1.60
N GLU A 40 -6.45 -3.00 -2.65
CA GLU A 40 -7.59 -2.98 -3.55
C GLU A 40 -7.18 -3.54 -4.92
N SER A 41 -7.93 -4.53 -5.40
CA SER A 41 -7.78 -5.08 -6.74
C SER A 41 -9.14 -5.14 -7.45
N LEU A 42 -9.64 -6.33 -7.77
CA LEU A 42 -10.98 -6.57 -8.32
C LEU A 42 -11.87 -7.38 -7.36
N SER A 43 -11.53 -7.37 -6.06
CA SER A 43 -12.33 -8.00 -5.00
C SER A 43 -13.12 -6.95 -4.24
N TYR A 44 -12.87 -6.78 -2.95
CA TYR A 44 -13.58 -5.78 -2.13
C TYR A 44 -13.21 -4.35 -2.55
N GLU A 45 -14.22 -3.48 -2.61
CA GLU A 45 -14.02 -2.03 -2.79
C GLU A 45 -13.39 -1.42 -1.53
N SER A 46 -12.47 -0.46 -1.73
CA SER A 46 -11.57 0.00 -0.69
C SER A 46 -12.29 0.66 0.49
N PHE A 47 -13.21 1.58 0.25
CA PHE A 47 -13.89 2.29 1.36
C PHE A 47 -14.91 1.42 2.07
N ALA A 48 -15.59 0.51 1.35
CA ALA A 48 -16.47 -0.48 1.96
C ALA A 48 -15.70 -1.41 2.90
N MET A 49 -14.51 -1.88 2.47
CA MET A 49 -13.61 -2.68 3.29
C MET A 49 -13.14 -1.91 4.53
N ALA A 50 -12.68 -0.67 4.36
CA ALA A 50 -12.25 0.17 5.48
C ALA A 50 -13.36 0.34 6.52
N GLY A 51 -14.56 0.71 6.08
CA GLY A 51 -15.71 0.88 6.97
C GLY A 51 -16.05 -0.39 7.73
N TYR A 52 -15.99 -1.55 7.06
CA TYR A 52 -16.23 -2.84 7.71
C TYR A 52 -15.19 -3.15 8.80
N LEU A 53 -13.89 -2.99 8.51
CA LEU A 53 -12.81 -3.27 9.45
C LEU A 53 -12.81 -2.29 10.64
N LEU A 54 -13.00 -1.00 10.37
CA LEU A 54 -13.09 0.05 11.40
C LEU A 54 -14.26 -0.16 12.35
N ALA A 55 -15.41 -0.64 11.86
CA ALA A 55 -16.58 -0.94 12.69
C ALA A 55 -16.36 -2.14 13.62
N ARG A 56 -15.38 -2.98 13.39
CA ARG A 56 -15.03 -4.16 14.21
C ARG A 56 -13.94 -3.90 15.24
N THR A 57 -13.32 -2.72 15.20
CA THR A 57 -12.18 -2.34 16.04
C THR A 57 -12.43 -1.00 16.72
N SER A 58 -11.67 -0.73 17.78
CA SER A 58 -11.83 0.49 18.59
C SER A 58 -10.61 1.42 18.56
N ARG A 59 -9.43 0.89 18.32
CA ARG A 59 -8.14 1.62 18.36
C ARG A 59 -7.28 1.43 17.11
N LEU A 60 -7.45 0.30 16.43
CA LEU A 60 -6.68 -0.07 15.25
C LEU A 60 -6.85 0.99 14.15
N GLN A 61 -5.74 1.46 13.58
CA GLN A 61 -5.80 2.16 12.31
C GLN A 61 -6.02 1.15 11.18
N VAL A 62 -6.78 1.56 10.19
CA VAL A 62 -7.02 0.78 8.98
C VAL A 62 -6.52 1.59 7.80
N ALA A 63 -5.78 0.96 6.90
CA ALA A 63 -5.16 1.65 5.78
C ALA A 63 -5.30 0.88 4.46
N SER A 64 -5.61 1.57 3.39
CA SER A 64 -5.48 0.97 2.06
C SER A 64 -4.02 0.90 1.60
N GLY A 65 -3.59 -0.26 1.17
CA GLY A 65 -2.23 -0.50 0.65
C GLY A 65 -2.26 -1.19 -0.71
N ILE A 66 -2.77 -0.56 -1.75
CA ILE A 66 -3.30 0.79 -1.90
C ILE A 66 -4.66 0.79 -2.62
N ALA A 67 -5.45 1.88 -2.42
CA ALA A 67 -6.62 2.17 -3.22
C ALA A 67 -6.21 2.73 -4.60
N ASN A 68 -6.90 2.25 -5.64
CA ASN A 68 -6.58 2.58 -7.03
C ASN A 68 -7.25 3.88 -7.46
N ILE A 69 -6.48 4.88 -7.92
CA ILE A 69 -7.02 6.17 -8.39
C ILE A 69 -7.94 6.03 -9.62
N TYR A 70 -7.80 4.97 -10.40
CA TYR A 70 -8.67 4.69 -11.55
C TYR A 70 -9.99 3.98 -11.17
N ALA A 71 -10.17 3.63 -9.89
CA ALA A 71 -11.41 3.02 -9.41
C ALA A 71 -12.50 4.04 -9.07
N ARG A 72 -12.11 5.27 -8.77
CA ARG A 72 -13.00 6.37 -8.37
C ARG A 72 -12.36 7.73 -8.67
N ASP A 73 -13.17 8.76 -8.83
CA ASP A 73 -12.65 10.13 -8.98
C ASP A 73 -12.07 10.69 -7.67
N ALA A 74 -11.35 11.79 -7.79
CA ALA A 74 -10.65 12.43 -6.69
C ALA A 74 -11.61 12.98 -5.61
N ILE A 75 -12.78 13.52 -6.03
CA ILE A 75 -13.80 14.04 -5.12
C ILE A 75 -14.38 12.90 -4.28
N THR A 76 -14.71 11.76 -4.91
CA THR A 76 -15.17 10.55 -4.21
C THR A 76 -14.13 10.04 -3.22
N SER A 77 -12.84 10.09 -3.57
CA SER A 77 -11.76 9.69 -2.66
C SER A 77 -11.62 10.66 -1.47
N ALA A 78 -11.70 11.96 -1.70
CA ALA A 78 -11.72 12.94 -0.61
C ALA A 78 -12.92 12.75 0.32
N GLN A 79 -14.11 12.56 -0.25
CA GLN A 79 -15.35 12.33 0.50
C GLN A 79 -15.30 11.03 1.31
N GLY A 80 -14.81 9.94 0.71
CA GLY A 80 -14.66 8.65 1.39
C GLY A 80 -13.67 8.71 2.55
N HIS A 81 -12.50 9.33 2.33
CA HIS A 81 -11.52 9.58 3.39
C HIS A 81 -12.10 10.38 4.55
N ASP A 82 -12.73 11.52 4.24
CA ASP A 82 -13.25 12.44 5.26
C ASP A 82 -14.41 11.81 6.04
N SER A 83 -15.32 11.10 5.34
CA SER A 83 -16.44 10.36 5.97
C SER A 83 -15.94 9.27 6.93
N LEU A 84 -15.01 8.42 6.51
CA LEU A 84 -14.47 7.36 7.37
C LEU A 84 -13.77 7.94 8.60
N ASN A 85 -13.03 9.02 8.44
CA ASN A 85 -12.33 9.63 9.57
C ASN A 85 -13.27 10.37 10.52
N ARG A 86 -14.39 10.93 10.04
CA ARG A 86 -15.45 11.48 10.89
C ARG A 86 -16.21 10.38 11.65
N LEU A 87 -16.52 9.27 10.99
CA LEU A 87 -17.26 8.16 11.58
C LEU A 87 -16.44 7.33 12.58
N TYR A 88 -15.10 7.30 12.41
CA TYR A 88 -14.20 6.40 13.15
C TYR A 88 -13.00 7.11 13.78
N ASP A 89 -13.18 8.34 14.25
CA ASP A 89 -12.22 9.09 15.07
C ASP A 89 -10.81 9.19 14.49
N GLY A 90 -10.70 9.44 13.17
CA GLY A 90 -9.41 9.66 12.51
C GLY A 90 -8.55 8.40 12.34
N ARG A 91 -9.14 7.20 12.34
CA ARG A 91 -8.43 5.91 12.26
C ARG A 91 -8.21 5.37 10.85
N PHE A 92 -8.57 6.11 9.81
CA PHE A 92 -8.36 5.68 8.43
C PHE A 92 -7.19 6.41 7.76
N VAL A 93 -6.29 5.65 7.14
CA VAL A 93 -5.22 6.16 6.27
C VAL A 93 -5.52 5.75 4.82
N LEU A 94 -5.60 6.72 3.93
CA LEU A 94 -5.83 6.48 2.53
C LEU A 94 -4.49 6.31 1.79
N GLY A 95 -4.08 5.08 1.54
CA GLY A 95 -3.00 4.79 0.61
C GLY A 95 -3.53 4.81 -0.81
N LEU A 96 -2.95 5.63 -1.69
CA LEU A 96 -3.31 5.78 -3.09
C LEU A 96 -2.23 5.25 -4.02
N GLY A 97 -2.61 4.71 -5.16
CA GLY A 97 -1.67 4.26 -6.18
C GLY A 97 -2.25 4.31 -7.59
N VAL A 98 -1.35 4.43 -8.57
CA VAL A 98 -1.67 4.40 -10.00
C VAL A 98 -1.90 3.00 -10.55
N SER A 99 -1.77 1.97 -9.70
CA SER A 99 -1.93 0.57 -10.07
C SER A 99 -0.97 0.12 -11.20
N HIS A 100 -1.38 -0.79 -12.07
CA HIS A 100 -0.57 -1.43 -13.10
C HIS A 100 -1.33 -1.48 -14.42
N VAL A 101 -0.62 -1.43 -15.54
CA VAL A 101 -1.18 -1.43 -16.90
C VAL A 101 -2.26 -2.51 -17.10
N PRO A 102 -2.05 -3.80 -16.75
CA PRO A 102 -3.08 -4.83 -16.97
C PRO A 102 -4.39 -4.56 -16.23
N LEU A 103 -4.34 -3.95 -15.04
CA LEU A 103 -5.53 -3.64 -14.26
C LEU A 103 -6.22 -2.36 -14.76
N VAL A 104 -5.42 -1.35 -15.12
CA VAL A 104 -5.94 -0.04 -15.55
C VAL A 104 -6.50 -0.13 -16.98
N GLU A 105 -5.74 -0.67 -17.91
CA GLU A 105 -6.15 -0.77 -19.32
C GLU A 105 -7.02 -2.00 -19.57
N GLY A 106 -6.56 -3.18 -19.14
CA GLY A 106 -7.23 -4.45 -19.43
C GLY A 106 -8.56 -4.61 -18.69
N ALA A 107 -8.62 -4.29 -17.40
CA ALA A 107 -9.82 -4.53 -16.60
C ALA A 107 -10.74 -3.30 -16.48
N ARG A 108 -10.19 -2.07 -16.54
CA ARG A 108 -10.96 -0.83 -16.31
C ARG A 108 -11.15 0.01 -17.57
N GLY A 109 -10.44 -0.27 -18.68
CA GLY A 109 -10.57 0.48 -19.93
C GLY A 109 -10.04 1.92 -19.90
N HIS A 110 -9.20 2.25 -18.93
CA HIS A 110 -8.53 3.56 -18.86
C HIS A 110 -7.17 3.50 -19.56
N ALA A 111 -6.58 4.67 -19.89
CA ALA A 111 -5.22 4.75 -20.39
C ALA A 111 -4.21 4.92 -19.22
N TYR A 112 -3.19 4.05 -19.17
CA TYR A 112 -2.11 4.17 -18.19
C TYR A 112 -0.98 5.04 -18.75
N THR A 113 -1.01 6.32 -18.45
CA THR A 113 -0.01 7.28 -18.95
C THR A 113 0.52 8.17 -17.83
N LYS A 114 1.81 8.55 -17.92
CA LYS A 114 2.45 9.56 -17.06
C LYS A 114 2.08 9.43 -15.57
N PRO A 115 2.37 8.31 -14.90
CA PRO A 115 1.84 7.96 -13.57
C PRO A 115 2.07 9.06 -12.51
N VAL A 116 3.23 9.72 -12.52
CA VAL A 116 3.52 10.80 -11.56
C VAL A 116 2.65 12.04 -11.81
N THR A 117 2.47 12.43 -13.08
CA THR A 117 1.61 13.58 -13.44
C THR A 117 0.15 13.27 -13.10
N THR A 118 -0.34 12.07 -13.45
CA THR A 118 -1.71 11.63 -13.14
C THR A 118 -1.97 11.64 -11.64
N MET A 119 -1.03 11.12 -10.83
CA MET A 119 -1.16 11.16 -9.38
C MET A 119 -1.18 12.60 -8.84
N ARG A 120 -0.31 13.48 -9.34
CA ARG A 120 -0.30 14.91 -8.95
C ARG A 120 -1.65 15.55 -9.21
N THR A 121 -2.15 15.47 -10.45
CA THR A 121 -3.48 16.00 -10.80
C THR A 121 -4.58 15.46 -9.90
N TYR A 122 -4.55 14.16 -9.62
CA TYR A 122 -5.53 13.54 -8.73
C TYR A 122 -5.48 14.10 -7.30
N LEU A 123 -4.28 14.36 -6.76
CA LEU A 123 -4.12 14.97 -5.44
C LEU A 123 -4.56 16.44 -5.42
N ASP A 124 -4.27 17.19 -6.47
CA ASP A 124 -4.73 18.57 -6.62
C ASP A 124 -6.26 18.62 -6.65
N ASP A 125 -6.90 17.76 -7.44
CA ASP A 125 -8.38 17.64 -7.50
C ASP A 125 -8.98 17.19 -6.15
N MET A 126 -8.29 16.33 -5.39
CA MET A 126 -8.71 15.98 -4.02
C MET A 126 -8.61 17.16 -3.06
N ALA A 127 -7.58 17.98 -3.18
CA ALA A 127 -7.39 19.17 -2.33
C ALA A 127 -8.46 20.22 -2.62
N ASP A 128 -8.82 20.38 -3.88
CA ASP A 128 -9.83 21.34 -4.36
C ASP A 128 -11.29 20.86 -4.17
N ALA A 129 -11.49 19.62 -3.70
CA ALA A 129 -12.81 19.03 -3.52
C ALA A 129 -13.69 19.89 -2.58
N ARG A 130 -14.79 20.39 -3.09
CA ARG A 130 -15.77 21.19 -2.34
C ARG A 130 -16.76 20.26 -1.62
N LEU A 131 -16.34 19.74 -0.50
CA LEU A 131 -17.18 18.88 0.34
C LEU A 131 -18.03 19.71 1.31
N ASP A 132 -19.13 19.11 1.75
CA ASP A 132 -19.96 19.69 2.80
C ASP A 132 -19.13 19.94 4.07
N PRO A 133 -19.23 21.12 4.71
CA PRO A 133 -18.44 21.46 5.90
C PRO A 133 -18.60 20.47 7.06
N THR A 134 -19.71 19.74 7.13
CA THR A 134 -19.97 18.78 8.22
C THR A 134 -19.05 17.56 8.16
N ILE A 135 -18.57 17.18 6.97
CA ILE A 135 -17.66 16.04 6.81
C ILE A 135 -16.24 16.46 6.47
N ARG A 136 -16.06 17.63 5.83
CA ARG A 136 -14.74 18.10 5.35
C ARG A 136 -13.69 18.08 6.45
N MET A 137 -12.50 17.59 6.08
CA MET A 137 -11.30 17.66 6.90
C MET A 137 -10.23 18.51 6.20
N ASP A 138 -9.60 19.42 6.97
CA ASP A 138 -8.54 20.29 6.44
C ASP A 138 -7.21 19.54 6.27
N ASP A 139 -7.03 18.44 6.99
CA ASP A 139 -5.82 17.61 6.94
C ASP A 139 -6.21 16.14 6.64
N ARG A 140 -5.73 15.61 5.51
CA ARG A 140 -6.00 14.24 5.09
C ARG A 140 -4.78 13.35 5.28
N ALA A 141 -4.98 12.17 5.91
CA ALA A 141 -3.97 11.13 6.05
C ALA A 141 -3.87 10.34 4.73
N VAL A 142 -3.13 10.86 3.78
CA VAL A 142 -2.88 10.22 2.49
C VAL A 142 -1.42 9.80 2.38
N VAL A 143 -1.15 8.58 1.93
CA VAL A 143 0.18 8.11 1.54
C VAL A 143 0.13 7.54 0.13
N LEU A 144 1.25 7.57 -0.60
CA LEU A 144 1.30 7.11 -1.98
C LEU A 144 2.09 5.81 -2.13
N ALA A 145 1.62 4.89 -2.98
CA ALA A 145 2.47 3.82 -3.48
C ALA A 145 3.61 4.44 -4.30
N ALA A 146 4.82 4.30 -3.83
CA ALA A 146 5.99 4.93 -4.45
C ALA A 146 7.20 4.01 -4.43
N LEU A 147 7.77 3.78 -5.61
CA LEU A 147 8.98 2.98 -5.80
C LEU A 147 10.13 3.84 -6.32
N GLY A 148 9.91 4.60 -7.38
CA GLY A 148 10.92 5.43 -8.01
C GLY A 148 11.04 6.82 -7.38
N PRO A 149 12.20 7.49 -7.56
CA PRO A 149 12.53 8.75 -6.88
C PRO A 149 11.52 9.89 -7.15
N LYS A 150 10.96 9.97 -8.35
CA LYS A 150 9.97 11.01 -8.69
C LYS A 150 8.65 10.86 -7.92
N MET A 151 8.19 9.62 -7.72
CA MET A 151 6.98 9.37 -6.94
C MET A 151 7.24 9.53 -5.44
N LEU A 152 8.43 9.15 -4.96
CA LEU A 152 8.86 9.40 -3.57
C LEU A 152 8.90 10.90 -3.27
N ALA A 153 9.47 11.70 -4.17
CA ALA A 153 9.48 13.16 -4.03
C ALA A 153 8.06 13.75 -4.01
N LEU A 154 7.18 13.30 -4.93
CA LEU A 154 5.77 13.71 -4.93
C LEU A 154 5.06 13.32 -3.62
N SER A 155 5.37 12.13 -3.07
CA SER A 155 4.78 11.66 -1.81
C SER A 155 5.10 12.58 -0.64
N ALA A 156 6.32 13.09 -0.56
CA ALA A 156 6.72 14.03 0.49
C ALA A 156 6.15 15.44 0.27
N GLU A 157 6.02 15.87 -0.99
CA GLU A 157 5.55 17.20 -1.37
C GLU A 157 4.03 17.36 -1.21
N ALA A 158 3.25 16.38 -1.70
CA ALA A 158 1.81 16.53 -1.92
C ALA A 158 0.94 15.58 -1.09
N SER A 159 1.54 14.82 -0.16
CA SER A 159 0.82 13.92 0.74
C SER A 159 1.53 13.80 2.09
N LYS A 160 1.09 12.90 2.97
CA LYS A 160 1.79 12.62 4.24
C LYS A 160 3.05 11.78 4.04
N GLY A 161 3.17 11.04 2.93
CA GLY A 161 4.32 10.20 2.70
C GLY A 161 4.08 9.04 1.73
N ALA A 162 4.87 7.98 1.86
CA ALA A 162 4.90 6.86 0.96
C ALA A 162 4.62 5.52 1.65
N HIS A 163 4.06 4.58 0.87
CA HIS A 163 3.91 3.16 1.17
C HIS A 163 4.65 2.32 0.11
N PRO A 164 5.99 2.17 0.22
CA PRO A 164 6.76 1.29 -0.64
C PRO A 164 6.38 -0.17 -0.43
N TYR A 165 6.44 -0.96 -1.51
CA TYR A 165 6.02 -2.34 -1.53
C TYR A 165 6.98 -3.19 -2.36
N CYS A 166 7.34 -4.41 -1.91
CA CYS A 166 8.32 -5.28 -2.56
C CYS A 166 9.67 -4.55 -2.78
N THR A 167 10.23 -4.00 -1.72
CA THR A 167 11.50 -3.24 -1.74
C THR A 167 12.49 -3.79 -0.74
N THR A 168 13.72 -3.25 -0.76
CA THR A 168 14.82 -3.66 0.12
C THR A 168 15.12 -2.57 1.18
N PRO A 169 15.93 -2.88 2.21
CA PRO A 169 16.42 -1.87 3.15
C PRO A 169 17.15 -0.70 2.48
N GLU A 170 17.91 -0.95 1.40
CA GLU A 170 18.61 0.09 0.63
C GLU A 170 17.62 1.06 -0.02
N HIS A 171 16.51 0.55 -0.57
CA HIS A 171 15.42 1.40 -1.07
C HIS A 171 14.82 2.26 0.06
N THR A 172 14.66 1.69 1.25
CA THR A 172 14.12 2.42 2.40
C THR A 172 15.05 3.57 2.81
N ALA A 173 16.37 3.35 2.79
CA ALA A 173 17.37 4.39 3.04
C ALA A 173 17.29 5.50 1.98
N GLU A 174 17.30 5.14 0.70
CA GLU A 174 17.13 6.09 -0.41
C GLU A 174 15.81 6.87 -0.33
N ALA A 175 14.71 6.18 -0.04
CA ALA A 175 13.41 6.83 0.14
C ALA A 175 13.44 7.87 1.28
N ARG A 176 14.11 7.57 2.38
CA ARG A 176 14.28 8.50 3.49
C ARG A 176 15.13 9.72 3.11
N GLU A 177 16.19 9.53 2.32
CA GLU A 177 17.00 10.65 1.80
C GLU A 177 16.18 11.58 0.89
N ILE A 178 15.39 11.00 -0.02
CA ILE A 178 14.55 11.77 -0.97
C ILE A 178 13.42 12.51 -0.23
N MET A 179 12.77 11.85 0.71
CA MET A 179 11.55 12.34 1.35
C MET A 179 11.80 13.24 2.58
N GLY A 180 13.03 13.26 3.10
CA GLY A 180 13.38 13.97 4.33
C GLY A 180 12.87 13.24 5.60
N PRO A 181 13.18 13.75 6.81
CA PRO A 181 12.96 13.05 8.07
C PRO A 181 11.48 12.98 8.49
N ASP A 182 10.66 13.95 8.11
CA ASP A 182 9.32 14.16 8.66
C ASP A 182 8.22 13.39 7.91
N ALA A 183 8.43 13.12 6.61
CA ALA A 183 7.46 12.42 5.79
C ALA A 183 7.21 10.99 6.32
N TRP A 184 5.96 10.54 6.24
CA TRP A 184 5.63 9.16 6.62
C TRP A 184 6.25 8.17 5.63
N LEU A 185 6.91 7.16 6.14
CA LEU A 185 7.49 6.10 5.34
C LEU A 185 7.00 4.76 5.90
N CYS A 186 5.93 4.25 5.27
CA CYS A 186 5.20 3.05 5.69
C CYS A 186 5.62 1.88 4.79
N VAL A 187 6.77 1.28 5.09
CA VAL A 187 7.35 0.22 4.26
C VAL A 187 6.65 -1.11 4.52
N GLU A 188 6.29 -1.82 3.44
CA GLU A 188 5.86 -3.22 3.53
C GLU A 188 7.07 -4.15 3.39
N GLN A 189 7.16 -5.15 4.26
CA GLN A 189 8.14 -6.23 4.20
C GLN A 189 7.44 -7.57 4.32
N LYS A 190 7.59 -8.43 3.32
CA LYS A 190 7.10 -9.81 3.37
C LYS A 190 7.92 -10.64 4.33
N ILE A 191 7.22 -11.44 5.15
CA ILE A 191 7.85 -12.35 6.10
C ILE A 191 7.25 -13.76 5.98
N ILE A 192 8.07 -14.78 6.23
CA ILE A 192 7.64 -16.18 6.37
C ILE A 192 8.22 -16.71 7.69
N LEU A 193 7.34 -17.08 8.61
CA LEU A 193 7.74 -17.67 9.91
C LEU A 193 8.02 -19.15 9.74
N SER A 194 9.20 -19.49 9.28
CA SER A 194 9.70 -20.87 9.16
C SER A 194 11.21 -20.85 9.02
N SER A 195 11.90 -21.79 9.65
CA SER A 195 13.34 -22.07 9.45
C SER A 195 13.60 -23.20 8.45
N ASP A 196 12.56 -23.82 7.89
CA ASP A 196 12.67 -24.87 6.88
C ASP A 196 12.74 -24.25 5.48
N GLU A 197 13.93 -24.17 4.92
CA GLU A 197 14.17 -23.64 3.58
C GLU A 197 13.34 -24.35 2.51
N SER A 198 13.12 -25.65 2.62
CA SER A 198 12.38 -26.43 1.64
C SER A 198 10.90 -26.04 1.59
N ALA A 199 10.33 -25.64 2.72
CA ALA A 199 8.97 -25.09 2.81
C ALA A 199 8.89 -23.62 2.40
N VAL A 200 9.94 -22.83 2.65
CA VAL A 200 10.00 -21.39 2.38
C VAL A 200 10.10 -21.09 0.89
N ARG A 201 10.99 -21.74 0.16
CA ARG A 201 11.28 -21.42 -1.25
C ARG A 201 10.06 -21.44 -2.18
N PRO A 202 9.18 -22.45 -2.14
CA PRO A 202 7.96 -22.43 -2.94
C PRO A 202 7.03 -21.25 -2.61
N VAL A 203 6.94 -20.86 -1.35
CA VAL A 203 6.10 -19.73 -0.90
C VAL A 203 6.67 -18.40 -1.38
N GLN A 204 7.99 -18.18 -1.26
CA GLN A 204 8.65 -16.98 -1.80
C GLN A 204 8.40 -16.84 -3.30
N ARG A 205 8.61 -17.91 -4.08
CA ARG A 205 8.36 -17.91 -5.53
C ARG A 205 6.91 -17.57 -5.86
N ALA A 206 5.97 -18.21 -5.20
CA ALA A 206 4.54 -17.96 -5.41
C ALA A 206 4.14 -16.51 -5.09
N GLN A 207 4.69 -15.95 -4.00
CA GLN A 207 4.44 -14.55 -3.62
C GLN A 207 5.05 -13.55 -4.61
N MET A 208 6.22 -13.84 -5.18
CA MET A 208 6.94 -12.92 -6.05
C MET A 208 6.56 -13.06 -7.53
N ALA A 209 6.03 -14.21 -7.98
CA ALA A 209 5.74 -14.49 -9.38
C ALA A 209 4.96 -13.38 -10.09
N ARG A 210 3.89 -12.89 -9.45
CA ARG A 210 3.07 -11.81 -10.00
C ARG A 210 3.86 -10.50 -10.19
N TYR A 211 4.71 -10.15 -9.23
CA TYR A 211 5.43 -8.87 -9.22
C TYR A 211 6.60 -8.89 -10.19
N MET A 212 7.25 -10.05 -10.38
CA MET A 212 8.31 -10.26 -11.37
C MET A 212 7.85 -10.05 -12.81
N ALA A 213 6.54 -10.09 -13.08
CA ALA A 213 5.96 -9.82 -14.39
C ALA A 213 5.59 -8.33 -14.61
N LEU A 214 5.80 -7.44 -13.62
CA LEU A 214 5.34 -6.05 -13.67
C LEU A 214 6.52 -5.07 -13.81
N ASP A 215 6.53 -4.29 -14.88
CA ASP A 215 7.63 -3.40 -15.26
C ASP A 215 8.02 -2.39 -14.18
N ASN A 216 7.07 -1.86 -13.42
CA ASN A 216 7.35 -0.90 -12.36
C ASN A 216 8.20 -1.50 -11.23
N TYR A 217 7.99 -2.78 -10.86
CA TYR A 217 8.84 -3.49 -9.89
C TYR A 217 10.18 -3.86 -10.50
N ARG A 218 10.20 -4.43 -11.71
CA ARG A 218 11.42 -4.79 -12.43
C ARG A 218 12.37 -3.58 -12.55
N ASN A 219 11.85 -2.46 -13.03
CA ASN A 219 12.62 -1.22 -13.16
C ASN A 219 13.17 -0.72 -11.81
N ASN A 220 12.42 -0.88 -10.73
CA ASN A 220 12.88 -0.53 -9.40
C ASN A 220 14.00 -1.46 -8.93
N TRP A 221 13.89 -2.78 -9.13
CA TRP A 221 14.94 -3.74 -8.76
C TRP A 221 16.21 -3.59 -9.58
N LEU A 222 16.12 -3.27 -10.88
CA LEU A 222 17.28 -2.93 -11.71
C LEU A 222 18.01 -1.70 -11.14
N ARG A 223 17.27 -0.68 -10.74
CA ARG A 223 17.84 0.52 -10.11
C ARG A 223 18.51 0.22 -8.76
N LEU A 224 18.04 -0.78 -8.03
CA LEU A 224 18.62 -1.27 -6.77
C LEU A 224 19.80 -2.24 -6.97
N GLY A 225 20.24 -2.46 -8.22
CA GLY A 225 21.41 -3.28 -8.53
C GLY A 225 21.14 -4.77 -8.69
N PHE A 226 19.88 -5.17 -8.84
CA PHE A 226 19.57 -6.52 -9.35
C PHE A 226 19.66 -6.54 -10.86
N THR A 227 19.90 -7.72 -11.42
CA THR A 227 19.94 -7.97 -12.87
C THR A 227 18.67 -8.69 -13.32
N GLU A 228 18.33 -8.58 -14.61
CA GLU A 228 17.18 -9.26 -15.21
C GLU A 228 17.14 -10.76 -14.90
N ASN A 229 18.30 -11.43 -14.91
CA ASN A 229 18.38 -12.87 -14.65
C ASN A 229 18.00 -13.25 -13.21
N GLU A 230 18.07 -12.31 -12.26
CA GLU A 230 17.78 -12.59 -10.85
C GLU A 230 16.29 -12.65 -10.56
N PHE A 231 15.46 -11.99 -11.35
CA PHE A 231 14.00 -11.99 -11.21
C PHE A 231 13.28 -12.47 -12.48
N THR A 232 13.94 -13.38 -13.22
CA THR A 232 13.34 -14.12 -14.35
C THR A 232 13.12 -15.57 -13.95
N GLY A 233 12.08 -16.20 -14.49
CA GLY A 233 11.67 -17.55 -14.11
C GLY A 233 11.22 -17.62 -12.66
N ASP A 234 11.84 -18.49 -11.89
CA ASP A 234 11.52 -18.71 -10.46
C ASP A 234 12.16 -17.68 -9.51
N GLY A 235 13.03 -16.82 -10.02
CA GLY A 235 13.85 -15.92 -9.22
C GLY A 235 15.05 -16.62 -8.55
N THR A 236 16.16 -15.89 -8.41
CA THR A 236 17.33 -16.42 -7.68
C THR A 236 17.11 -16.34 -6.16
N THR A 237 17.82 -17.18 -5.42
CA THR A 237 17.81 -17.17 -3.95
C THR A 237 18.17 -15.79 -3.39
N ARG A 238 19.19 -15.12 -3.93
CA ARG A 238 19.58 -13.75 -3.53
C ARG A 238 18.41 -12.77 -3.66
N PHE A 239 17.70 -12.79 -4.79
CA PHE A 239 16.58 -11.92 -5.04
C PHE A 239 15.39 -12.24 -4.11
N LEU A 240 15.03 -13.52 -3.99
CA LEU A 240 13.91 -13.95 -3.16
C LEU A 240 14.13 -13.60 -1.67
N ASP A 241 15.34 -13.81 -1.15
CA ASP A 241 15.68 -13.49 0.24
C ASP A 241 15.73 -11.99 0.51
N ALA A 242 16.08 -11.18 -0.50
CA ALA A 242 16.01 -9.72 -0.37
C ALA A 242 14.58 -9.19 -0.32
N MET A 243 13.62 -9.86 -1.00
CA MET A 243 12.22 -9.43 -1.05
C MET A 243 11.36 -10.03 0.06
N VAL A 244 11.66 -11.23 0.52
CA VAL A 244 10.84 -11.98 1.47
C VAL A 244 11.74 -12.55 2.57
N VAL A 245 11.72 -11.91 3.72
CA VAL A 245 12.50 -12.35 4.89
C VAL A 245 11.87 -13.61 5.48
N TRP A 246 12.70 -14.52 5.95
CA TRP A 246 12.25 -15.75 6.59
C TRP A 246 13.13 -16.15 7.75
N GLY A 247 12.56 -16.92 8.70
CA GLY A 247 13.25 -17.39 9.88
C GLY A 247 12.29 -17.97 10.90
N GLY A 248 12.84 -18.59 11.97
CA GLY A 248 12.09 -18.98 13.16
C GLY A 248 11.81 -17.80 14.10
N GLU A 249 11.09 -18.07 15.20
CA GLU A 249 10.86 -17.14 16.31
C GLU A 249 12.17 -16.85 17.06
#